data_5bbb794767a36024593740f151a67d6f
#
_entry.id   5bbb794767a36024593740f151a67d6f
#
_cell.length_a   1.000
_cell.length_b   1.000
_cell.length_c   1.000
_cell.angle_alpha   90.00
_cell.angle_beta   90.00
_cell.angle_gamma   90.00
#
_symmetry.space_group_name_H-M   'P 1'
#
loop_
_entity.id
_entity.type
_entity.pdbx_description
1 polymer ?
#
loop_
_entity_poly.entity_id
_entity_poly.type
_entity_poly.pdbx_seq_one_letter_code
_entity_poly.pdbx_strand_id
1 'polypeptide(L)'
;MVMPDPEPVTAAGCIIIESTYGNRRHDRSDAVEALGDIIERTTRRGGTVVIPAFAVGRAQSLIYDLWLLRQRGRLRNVPVYLDSPMATNATVLLHRHSDDHKLTQHDFEAAFSEVKYVRDVEESKALSANRYPKVIISASGMATGGRVLHHIEAFGGIHQNTLLFSGFQAAGTRGRKLLEGAREVKIHGRWMPINAEVAELPMLSAHADSDELMRWLGGFTRAPEGVFIVHGESDASEALRERIQRELKWHASVPMQNQEFAL
;
A
#
# COMPACT_ATOMS: atom_id res chain seq x y z
N MET A 1 12.34 2.62 -0.31
CA MET A 1 11.29 3.43 0.37
C MET A 1 11.56 4.90 0.10
N VAL A 2 10.52 5.69 -0.22
CA VAL A 2 10.66 7.12 -0.59
C VAL A 2 10.88 8.01 0.64
N MET A 3 10.24 7.67 1.77
CA MET A 3 10.32 8.45 3.02
C MET A 3 11.57 8.11 3.84
N PRO A 4 12.09 9.05 4.65
CA PRO A 4 13.15 8.78 5.60
C PRO A 4 12.70 7.79 6.69
N ASP A 5 13.68 7.19 7.36
CA ASP A 5 13.42 6.34 8.51
C ASP A 5 12.87 7.18 9.67
N PRO A 6 12.06 6.60 10.57
CA PRO A 6 11.55 7.31 11.73
C PRO A 6 12.68 7.85 12.63
N GLU A 7 12.49 9.05 13.14
CA GLU A 7 13.44 9.60 14.13
C GLU A 7 13.38 8.79 15.44
N PRO A 8 14.54 8.50 16.06
CA PRO A 8 14.60 7.84 17.34
C PRO A 8 13.97 8.69 18.44
N VAL A 9 13.09 8.12 19.23
CA VAL A 9 12.57 8.74 20.46
C VAL A 9 13.17 8.02 21.66
N THR A 10 13.76 8.77 22.58
CA THR A 10 14.49 8.19 23.72
C THR A 10 13.69 8.14 25.02
N ALA A 11 12.63 8.94 25.14
CA ALA A 11 11.77 8.96 26.32
C ALA A 11 10.37 9.49 25.99
N ALA A 12 9.37 8.88 26.58
CA ALA A 12 7.98 9.35 26.61
C ALA A 12 7.33 8.90 27.92
N GLY A 13 6.34 9.67 28.41
CA GLY A 13 5.50 9.23 29.51
C GLY A 13 4.53 8.14 29.05
N CYS A 14 3.94 8.30 27.87
CA CYS A 14 2.98 7.40 27.27
C CYS A 14 3.29 7.18 25.80
N ILE A 15 3.04 5.96 25.28
CA ILE A 15 3.23 5.61 23.89
C ILE A 15 1.91 5.10 23.31
N ILE A 16 1.50 5.63 22.16
CA ILE A 16 0.45 5.06 21.31
C ILE A 16 1.13 4.50 20.06
N ILE A 17 0.95 3.21 19.80
CA ILE A 17 1.64 2.52 18.71
C ILE A 17 0.66 1.73 17.85
N GLU A 18 0.90 1.72 16.53
CA GLU A 18 0.17 0.89 15.59
C GLU A 18 0.52 -0.60 15.74
N SER A 19 -0.32 -1.48 15.19
CA SER A 19 -0.11 -2.93 15.27
C SER A 19 -0.60 -3.68 14.04
N THR A 20 -0.63 -3.03 12.87
CA THR A 20 -1.13 -3.64 11.62
C THR A 20 -0.45 -4.98 11.33
N TYR A 21 0.85 -5.08 11.54
CA TYR A 21 1.64 -6.30 11.41
C TYR A 21 2.28 -6.75 12.74
N GLY A 22 1.61 -6.52 13.86
CA GLY A 22 2.12 -6.88 15.19
C GLY A 22 2.40 -8.38 15.40
N ASN A 23 1.80 -9.25 14.58
CA ASN A 23 1.92 -10.71 14.63
C ASN A 23 2.80 -11.32 13.53
N ARG A 24 3.42 -10.51 12.63
CA ARG A 24 4.17 -11.04 11.50
C ARG A 24 5.34 -10.16 11.09
N ARG A 25 6.22 -10.70 10.27
CA ARG A 25 7.36 -10.01 9.64
C ARG A 25 7.09 -9.77 8.17
N HIS A 26 7.69 -8.72 7.62
CA HIS A 26 7.71 -8.52 6.19
C HIS A 26 8.60 -9.54 5.49
N ASP A 27 8.18 -9.97 4.31
CA ASP A 27 9.06 -10.67 3.38
C ASP A 27 10.20 -9.73 2.97
N ARG A 28 11.41 -10.24 2.96
CA ARG A 28 12.64 -9.50 2.61
C ARG A 28 13.05 -9.64 1.14
N SER A 29 12.21 -10.26 0.31
CA SER A 29 12.44 -10.35 -1.13
C SER A 29 12.41 -8.96 -1.78
N ASP A 30 13.11 -8.82 -2.93
CA ASP A 30 13.13 -7.55 -3.66
C ASP A 30 11.72 -7.23 -4.21
N ALA A 31 11.06 -6.26 -3.56
CA ALA A 31 9.73 -5.83 -3.91
C ALA A 31 9.65 -5.27 -5.34
N VAL A 32 10.71 -4.61 -5.81
CA VAL A 32 10.79 -4.02 -7.15
C VAL A 32 10.85 -5.13 -8.19
N GLU A 33 11.68 -6.16 -7.98
CA GLU A 33 11.75 -7.31 -8.89
C GLU A 33 10.43 -8.08 -8.92
N ALA A 34 9.82 -8.36 -7.76
CA ALA A 34 8.52 -9.04 -7.68
C ALA A 34 7.41 -8.26 -8.39
N LEU A 35 7.39 -6.92 -8.25
CA LEU A 35 6.49 -6.04 -9.00
C LEU A 35 6.71 -6.18 -10.51
N GLY A 36 7.97 -6.16 -10.94
CA GLY A 36 8.36 -6.34 -12.34
C GLY A 36 7.87 -7.66 -12.92
N ASP A 37 8.06 -8.77 -12.20
CA ASP A 37 7.65 -10.11 -12.64
C ASP A 37 6.13 -10.19 -12.86
N ILE A 38 5.35 -9.59 -11.94
CA ILE A 38 3.88 -9.57 -12.08
C ILE A 38 3.47 -8.77 -13.31
N ILE A 39 4.06 -7.61 -13.53
CA ILE A 39 3.70 -6.74 -14.65
C ILE A 39 4.11 -7.39 -15.98
N GLU A 40 5.31 -7.93 -16.08
CA GLU A 40 5.79 -8.57 -17.31
C GLU A 40 4.98 -9.79 -17.71
N ARG A 41 4.68 -10.71 -16.75
CA ARG A 41 3.85 -11.87 -17.07
C ARG A 41 2.43 -11.47 -17.48
N THR A 42 1.88 -10.41 -16.89
CA THR A 42 0.55 -9.89 -17.23
C THR A 42 0.55 -9.25 -18.61
N THR A 43 1.49 -8.37 -18.89
CA THR A 43 1.55 -7.66 -20.18
C THR A 43 1.95 -8.57 -21.32
N ARG A 44 2.78 -9.60 -21.06
CA ARG A 44 3.14 -10.63 -22.06
C ARG A 44 1.93 -11.42 -22.55
N ARG A 45 0.93 -11.65 -21.68
CA ARG A 45 -0.35 -12.29 -22.07
C ARG A 45 -1.40 -11.30 -22.58
N GLY A 46 -1.00 -10.03 -22.84
CA GLY A 46 -1.88 -8.99 -23.39
C GLY A 46 -2.74 -8.28 -22.31
N GLY A 47 -2.47 -8.49 -21.03
CA GLY A 47 -3.29 -8.01 -19.92
C GLY A 47 -2.89 -6.63 -19.38
N THR A 48 -3.79 -6.06 -18.59
CA THR A 48 -3.63 -4.84 -17.80
C THR A 48 -3.42 -5.20 -16.34
N VAL A 49 -2.48 -4.53 -15.67
CA VAL A 49 -2.34 -4.61 -14.20
C VAL A 49 -3.08 -3.42 -13.58
N VAL A 50 -4.09 -3.70 -12.76
CA VAL A 50 -4.78 -2.69 -11.95
C VAL A 50 -4.24 -2.80 -10.53
N ILE A 51 -3.70 -1.68 -10.02
CA ILE A 51 -3.11 -1.60 -8.68
C ILE A 51 -3.95 -0.65 -7.82
N PRO A 52 -4.82 -1.20 -6.95
CA PRO A 52 -5.45 -0.41 -5.90
C PRO A 52 -4.38 0.18 -4.97
N ALA A 53 -4.34 1.50 -4.82
CA ALA A 53 -3.32 2.17 -4.02
C ALA A 53 -3.92 3.31 -3.19
N PHE A 54 -3.35 3.53 -2.00
CA PHE A 54 -3.61 4.74 -1.25
C PHE A 54 -3.06 5.95 -2.01
N ALA A 55 -3.85 7.02 -2.03
CA ALA A 55 -3.53 8.23 -2.81
C ALA A 55 -2.28 8.94 -2.29
N VAL A 56 -2.01 8.84 -1.00
CA VAL A 56 -0.84 9.43 -0.32
C VAL A 56 0.14 8.32 0.03
N GLY A 57 1.40 8.50 -0.29
CA GLY A 57 2.51 7.59 0.00
C GLY A 57 2.60 6.40 -0.95
N ARG A 58 1.60 5.49 -0.97
CA ARG A 58 1.66 4.25 -1.75
C ARG A 58 1.73 4.48 -3.26
N ALA A 59 0.88 5.37 -3.79
CA ALA A 59 0.87 5.68 -5.22
C ALA A 59 2.24 6.22 -5.68
N GLN A 60 2.86 7.10 -4.89
CA GLN A 60 4.16 7.68 -5.18
C GLN A 60 5.30 6.66 -5.09
N SER A 61 5.29 5.78 -4.08
CA SER A 61 6.28 4.69 -3.98
C SER A 61 6.20 3.74 -5.18
N LEU A 62 5.00 3.34 -5.60
CA LEU A 62 4.80 2.49 -6.78
C LEU A 62 5.31 3.15 -8.06
N ILE A 63 5.10 4.46 -8.24
CA ILE A 63 5.62 5.19 -9.40
C ILE A 63 7.14 5.14 -9.41
N TYR A 64 7.78 5.36 -8.27
CA TYR A 64 9.23 5.30 -8.14
C TYR A 64 9.77 3.88 -8.39
N ASP A 65 9.12 2.85 -7.84
CA ASP A 65 9.51 1.44 -8.07
C ASP A 65 9.40 1.05 -9.55
N LEU A 66 8.36 1.53 -10.26
CA LEU A 66 8.18 1.31 -11.69
C LEU A 66 9.27 2.03 -12.52
N TRP A 67 9.67 3.22 -12.11
CA TRP A 67 10.80 3.91 -12.72
C TRP A 67 12.12 3.14 -12.51
N LEU A 68 12.38 2.64 -11.29
CA LEU A 68 13.56 1.80 -11.02
C LEU A 68 13.58 0.55 -11.93
N LEU A 69 12.44 -0.10 -12.16
CA LEU A 69 12.35 -1.21 -13.11
C LEU A 69 12.74 -0.80 -14.52
N ARG A 70 12.33 0.38 -14.97
CA ARG A 70 12.75 0.91 -16.30
C ARG A 70 14.23 1.20 -16.35
N GLN A 71 14.83 1.75 -15.29
CA GLN A 71 16.29 1.95 -15.21
C GLN A 71 17.06 0.62 -15.26
N ARG A 72 16.48 -0.47 -14.73
CA ARG A 72 17.00 -1.84 -14.86
C ARG A 72 16.73 -2.48 -16.24
N GLY A 73 16.21 -1.72 -17.21
CA GLY A 73 15.89 -2.19 -18.57
C GLY A 73 14.63 -3.02 -18.69
N ARG A 74 13.83 -3.12 -17.63
CA ARG A 74 12.54 -3.79 -17.61
C ARG A 74 11.40 -2.81 -17.99
N LEU A 75 10.21 -3.32 -18.33
CA LEU A 75 8.98 -2.54 -18.60
C LEU A 75 9.12 -1.44 -19.67
N ARG A 76 10.01 -1.58 -20.65
CA ARG A 76 10.38 -0.52 -21.61
C ARG A 76 9.20 0.11 -22.36
N ASN A 77 8.16 -0.65 -22.67
CA ASN A 77 7.03 -0.18 -23.48
C ASN A 77 5.68 -0.32 -22.76
N VAL A 78 5.68 -0.42 -21.42
CA VAL A 78 4.47 -0.56 -20.65
C VAL A 78 4.05 0.82 -20.12
N PRO A 79 2.94 1.40 -20.64
CA PRO A 79 2.47 2.69 -20.14
C PRO A 79 1.92 2.56 -18.72
N VAL A 80 2.26 3.54 -17.88
CA VAL A 80 1.78 3.66 -16.49
C VAL A 80 0.84 4.84 -16.39
N TYR A 81 -0.32 4.61 -15.78
CA TYR A 81 -1.34 5.62 -15.55
C TYR A 81 -1.58 5.79 -14.05
N LEU A 82 -1.67 7.04 -13.60
CA LEU A 82 -2.18 7.40 -12.27
C LEU A 82 -3.59 7.97 -12.45
N ASP A 83 -4.60 7.16 -12.11
CA ASP A 83 -6.00 7.57 -12.19
C ASP A 83 -6.59 7.82 -10.79
N SER A 84 -6.16 8.93 -10.21
CA SER A 84 -6.68 9.44 -8.93
C SER A 84 -6.35 10.92 -8.80
N PRO A 85 -7.34 11.82 -8.82
CA PRO A 85 -7.11 13.25 -8.59
C PRO A 85 -6.42 13.54 -7.26
N MET A 86 -6.79 12.83 -6.19
CA MET A 86 -6.16 12.97 -4.88
C MET A 86 -4.68 12.55 -4.92
N ALA A 87 -4.34 11.44 -5.58
CA ALA A 87 -2.95 11.00 -5.70
C ALA A 87 -2.12 11.97 -6.55
N THR A 88 -2.71 12.55 -7.60
CA THR A 88 -2.07 13.60 -8.40
C THR A 88 -1.74 14.82 -7.54
N ASN A 89 -2.68 15.29 -6.72
CA ASN A 89 -2.45 16.41 -5.81
C ASN A 89 -1.39 16.06 -4.74
N ALA A 90 -1.44 14.86 -4.18
CA ALA A 90 -0.43 14.39 -3.23
C ALA A 90 0.98 14.34 -3.85
N THR A 91 1.08 13.98 -5.13
CA THR A 91 2.37 14.01 -5.86
C THR A 91 2.90 15.42 -6.01
N VAL A 92 2.03 16.42 -6.29
CA VAL A 92 2.42 17.83 -6.33
C VAL A 92 2.92 18.31 -4.96
N LEU A 93 2.26 17.90 -3.87
CA LEU A 93 2.71 18.22 -2.51
C LEU A 93 4.06 17.59 -2.21
N LEU A 94 4.24 16.30 -2.53
CA LEU A 94 5.53 15.62 -2.35
C LEU A 94 6.66 16.35 -3.08
N HIS A 95 6.43 16.81 -4.31
CA HIS A 95 7.42 17.58 -5.07
C HIS A 95 7.80 18.91 -4.37
N ARG A 96 6.83 19.59 -3.74
CA ARG A 96 7.07 20.85 -3.03
C ARG A 96 7.83 20.66 -1.71
N HIS A 97 7.78 19.47 -1.16
CA HIS A 97 8.41 19.10 0.11
C HIS A 97 9.60 18.17 -0.13
N SER A 98 10.52 18.58 -0.98
CA SER A 98 11.70 17.80 -1.37
C SER A 98 12.61 17.43 -0.20
N ASP A 99 12.63 18.25 0.85
CA ASP A 99 13.47 18.02 2.04
C ASP A 99 12.90 16.95 2.98
N ASP A 100 11.62 16.60 2.81
CA ASP A 100 10.93 15.62 3.65
C ASP A 100 10.99 14.18 3.09
N HIS A 101 11.70 13.94 1.98
CA HIS A 101 11.83 12.62 1.38
C HIS A 101 13.26 12.34 0.85
N LYS A 102 13.56 11.06 0.57
CA LYS A 102 14.89 10.59 0.15
C LYS A 102 15.18 10.77 -1.35
N LEU A 103 14.20 11.16 -2.16
CA LEU A 103 14.41 11.30 -3.61
C LEU A 103 15.19 12.57 -3.90
N THR A 104 16.18 12.46 -4.79
CA THR A 104 16.78 13.66 -5.38
C THR A 104 15.78 14.36 -6.30
N GLN A 105 15.95 15.66 -6.54
CA GLN A 105 15.10 16.37 -7.50
C GLN A 105 15.14 15.70 -8.87
N HIS A 106 16.32 15.27 -9.32
CA HIS A 106 16.50 14.56 -10.59
C HIS A 106 15.68 13.26 -10.65
N ASP A 107 15.78 12.41 -9.62
CA ASP A 107 15.06 11.13 -9.57
C ASP A 107 13.55 11.35 -9.52
N PHE A 108 13.13 12.36 -8.76
CA PHE A 108 11.71 12.75 -8.69
C PHE A 108 11.19 13.14 -10.08
N GLU A 109 11.82 14.11 -10.72
CA GLU A 109 11.40 14.60 -12.02
C GLU A 109 11.42 13.48 -13.08
N ALA A 110 12.46 12.65 -13.11
CA ALA A 110 12.58 11.53 -14.03
C ALA A 110 11.46 10.49 -13.79
N ALA A 111 11.23 10.05 -12.54
CA ALA A 111 10.25 9.02 -12.25
C ALA A 111 8.81 9.48 -12.52
N PHE A 112 8.48 10.70 -12.12
CA PHE A 112 7.10 11.17 -12.15
C PHE A 112 6.69 11.77 -13.51
N SER A 113 7.65 12.20 -14.36
CA SER A 113 7.36 12.64 -15.72
C SER A 113 6.97 11.49 -16.68
N GLU A 114 7.35 10.25 -16.38
CA GLU A 114 7.04 9.09 -17.20
C GLU A 114 5.61 8.54 -17.00
N VAL A 115 4.87 9.06 -16.00
CA VAL A 115 3.51 8.63 -15.66
C VAL A 115 2.48 9.51 -16.39
N LYS A 116 1.45 8.87 -16.91
CA LYS A 116 0.30 9.55 -17.49
C LYS A 116 -0.75 9.81 -16.43
N TYR A 117 -0.96 11.09 -16.12
CA TYR A 117 -1.94 11.52 -15.12
C TYR A 117 -3.31 11.66 -15.75
N VAL A 118 -4.27 10.90 -15.23
CA VAL A 118 -5.68 10.95 -15.67
C VAL A 118 -6.42 11.99 -14.82
N ARG A 119 -6.88 13.07 -15.46
CA ARG A 119 -7.40 14.25 -14.75
C ARG A 119 -8.91 14.21 -14.58
N ASP A 120 -9.63 13.91 -15.65
CA ASP A 120 -11.08 13.96 -15.65
C ASP A 120 -11.76 12.58 -15.76
N VAL A 121 -13.09 12.59 -15.76
CA VAL A 121 -13.91 11.37 -15.80
C VAL A 121 -13.89 10.73 -17.19
N GLU A 122 -13.85 11.53 -18.24
CA GLU A 122 -13.88 11.02 -19.62
C GLU A 122 -12.57 10.33 -19.97
N GLU A 123 -11.43 10.90 -19.55
CA GLU A 123 -10.12 10.24 -19.65
C GLU A 123 -10.11 8.89 -18.88
N SER A 124 -10.69 8.84 -17.67
CA SER A 124 -10.79 7.62 -16.87
C SER A 124 -11.65 6.54 -17.55
N LYS A 125 -12.78 6.94 -18.16
CA LYS A 125 -13.62 6.04 -18.95
C LYS A 125 -12.90 5.53 -20.20
N ALA A 126 -12.22 6.40 -20.92
CA ALA A 126 -11.42 6.04 -22.09
C ALA A 126 -10.30 5.05 -21.72
N LEU A 127 -9.63 5.28 -20.57
CA LEU A 127 -8.63 4.36 -20.03
C LEU A 127 -9.22 2.98 -19.72
N SER A 128 -10.41 2.92 -19.13
CA SER A 128 -11.14 1.68 -18.82
C SER A 128 -11.62 0.94 -20.08
N ALA A 129 -11.95 1.67 -21.15
CA ALA A 129 -12.36 1.09 -22.43
C ALA A 129 -11.18 0.54 -23.25
N ASN A 130 -9.98 1.09 -23.07
CA ASN A 130 -8.78 0.69 -23.78
C ASN A 130 -8.26 -0.65 -23.27
N ARG A 131 -7.99 -1.63 -24.17
CA ARG A 131 -7.55 -2.99 -23.84
C ARG A 131 -6.05 -3.23 -24.05
N TYR A 132 -5.29 -2.24 -24.49
CA TYR A 132 -3.83 -2.38 -24.58
C TYR A 132 -3.19 -2.63 -23.23
N PRO A 133 -2.13 -3.48 -23.17
CA PRO A 133 -1.39 -3.75 -21.93
C PRO A 133 -0.87 -2.46 -21.29
N LYS A 134 -1.11 -2.34 -19.99
CA LYS A 134 -0.72 -1.16 -19.21
C LYS A 134 -0.73 -1.44 -17.71
N VAL A 135 -0.22 -0.50 -16.94
CA VAL A 135 -0.38 -0.45 -15.48
C VAL A 135 -1.30 0.73 -15.14
N ILE A 136 -2.28 0.50 -14.29
CA ILE A 136 -3.20 1.53 -13.76
C ILE A 136 -3.07 1.55 -12.24
N ILE A 137 -2.56 2.65 -11.69
CA ILE A 137 -2.55 2.92 -10.25
C ILE A 137 -3.77 3.78 -9.94
N SER A 138 -4.65 3.33 -9.05
CA SER A 138 -5.89 4.05 -8.76
C SER A 138 -6.33 3.89 -7.31
N ALA A 139 -6.90 4.94 -6.71
CA ALA A 139 -7.43 4.91 -5.36
C ALA A 139 -8.89 4.38 -5.35
N SER A 140 -9.31 3.68 -4.29
CA SER A 140 -8.68 3.46 -3.00
C SER A 140 -7.88 2.15 -2.93
N GLY A 141 -6.92 2.11 -1.99
CA GLY A 141 -5.98 0.98 -1.84
C GLY A 141 -6.60 -0.34 -1.38
N MET A 142 -7.78 -0.30 -0.76
CA MET A 142 -8.51 -1.51 -0.31
C MET A 142 -9.73 -1.84 -1.19
N ALA A 143 -9.83 -1.22 -2.38
CA ALA A 143 -10.96 -1.36 -3.30
C ALA A 143 -12.33 -1.10 -2.63
N THR A 144 -12.39 -0.15 -1.69
CA THR A 144 -13.62 0.20 -0.96
C THR A 144 -14.44 1.29 -1.65
N GLY A 145 -13.80 2.11 -2.49
CA GLY A 145 -14.41 3.22 -3.22
C GLY A 145 -13.46 3.78 -4.28
N GLY A 146 -13.83 4.90 -4.89
CA GLY A 146 -13.00 5.62 -5.85
C GLY A 146 -12.99 5.01 -7.27
N ARG A 147 -12.16 5.60 -8.12
CA ARG A 147 -12.05 5.21 -9.54
C ARG A 147 -11.58 3.77 -9.76
N VAL A 148 -10.83 3.22 -8.82
CA VAL A 148 -10.37 1.83 -8.87
C VAL A 148 -11.51 0.84 -9.02
N LEU A 149 -12.71 1.12 -8.50
CA LEU A 149 -13.87 0.23 -8.67
C LEU A 149 -14.31 0.13 -10.12
N HIS A 150 -14.27 1.22 -10.88
CA HIS A 150 -14.57 1.22 -12.32
C HIS A 150 -13.53 0.42 -13.10
N HIS A 151 -12.25 0.50 -12.71
CA HIS A 151 -11.21 -0.33 -13.31
C HIS A 151 -11.39 -1.81 -12.97
N ILE A 152 -11.78 -2.15 -11.74
CA ILE A 152 -12.09 -3.55 -11.37
C ILE A 152 -13.30 -4.06 -12.17
N GLU A 153 -14.35 -3.24 -12.36
CA GLU A 153 -15.48 -3.60 -13.24
C GLU A 153 -15.03 -3.86 -14.69
N ALA A 154 -14.15 -3.00 -15.22
CA ALA A 154 -13.69 -3.10 -16.60
C ALA A 154 -12.73 -4.24 -16.87
N PHE A 155 -11.86 -4.59 -15.91
CA PHE A 155 -10.73 -5.50 -16.09
C PHE A 155 -10.82 -6.78 -15.27
N GLY A 156 -11.58 -6.80 -14.17
CA GLY A 156 -11.64 -7.94 -13.23
C GLY A 156 -12.22 -9.23 -13.82
N GLY A 157 -13.16 -9.11 -14.75
CA GLY A 157 -13.74 -10.29 -15.44
C GLY A 157 -12.87 -10.91 -16.53
N ILE A 158 -11.69 -10.39 -16.83
CA ILE A 158 -10.84 -10.77 -17.94
C ILE A 158 -9.59 -11.50 -17.43
N HIS A 159 -9.41 -12.76 -17.80
CA HIS A 159 -8.35 -13.64 -17.27
C HIS A 159 -6.91 -13.22 -17.62
N GLN A 160 -6.71 -12.42 -18.67
CA GLN A 160 -5.39 -11.86 -19.00
C GLN A 160 -4.92 -10.81 -18.01
N ASN A 161 -5.82 -10.17 -17.28
CA ASN A 161 -5.52 -9.07 -16.38
C ASN A 161 -5.04 -9.54 -15.01
N THR A 162 -4.46 -8.62 -14.24
CA THR A 162 -4.09 -8.83 -12.84
C THR A 162 -4.62 -7.68 -11.99
N LEU A 163 -5.26 -8.02 -10.88
CA LEU A 163 -5.54 -7.11 -9.76
C LEU A 163 -4.41 -7.29 -8.74
N LEU A 164 -3.58 -6.28 -8.57
CA LEU A 164 -2.37 -6.35 -7.72
C LEU A 164 -2.55 -5.50 -6.48
N PHE A 165 -2.62 -6.13 -5.32
CA PHE A 165 -2.69 -5.46 -4.02
C PHE A 165 -1.29 -5.25 -3.44
N SER A 166 -0.93 -4.00 -3.17
CA SER A 166 0.39 -3.60 -2.69
C SER A 166 0.34 -3.18 -1.21
N GLY A 167 0.13 -4.14 -0.31
CA GLY A 167 0.09 -3.92 1.13
C GLY A 167 -1.20 -4.43 1.79
N PHE A 168 -1.33 -4.14 3.08
CA PHE A 168 -2.36 -4.67 3.94
C PHE A 168 -3.79 -4.41 3.43
N GLN A 169 -4.64 -5.44 3.55
CA GLN A 169 -6.05 -5.38 3.24
C GLN A 169 -6.86 -5.72 4.50
N ALA A 170 -7.56 -4.73 5.05
CA ALA A 170 -8.33 -4.89 6.30
C ALA A 170 -9.53 -5.83 6.12
N ALA A 171 -9.88 -6.54 7.16
CA ALA A 171 -11.07 -7.40 7.22
C ALA A 171 -12.33 -6.64 6.77
N GLY A 172 -13.21 -7.31 6.03
CA GLY A 172 -14.46 -6.74 5.51
C GLY A 172 -14.31 -5.94 4.21
N THR A 173 -13.08 -5.59 3.78
CA THR A 173 -12.85 -4.87 2.52
C THR A 173 -12.95 -5.79 1.29
N ARG A 174 -13.18 -5.20 0.10
CA ARG A 174 -13.16 -5.98 -1.16
C ARG A 174 -11.78 -6.52 -1.46
N GLY A 175 -10.72 -5.74 -1.19
CA GLY A 175 -9.35 -6.19 -1.38
C GLY A 175 -9.05 -7.44 -0.57
N ARG A 176 -9.46 -7.49 0.70
CA ARG A 176 -9.30 -8.67 1.57
C ARG A 176 -10.05 -9.87 1.01
N LYS A 177 -11.33 -9.71 0.64
CA LYS A 177 -12.12 -10.80 0.04
C LYS A 177 -11.48 -11.37 -1.22
N LEU A 178 -10.93 -10.52 -2.07
CA LEU A 178 -10.24 -10.94 -3.30
C LEU A 178 -8.97 -11.73 -3.00
N LEU A 179 -8.15 -11.29 -2.03
CA LEU A 179 -6.96 -12.01 -1.58
C LEU A 179 -7.31 -13.37 -0.93
N GLU A 180 -8.45 -13.46 -0.28
CA GLU A 180 -8.99 -14.71 0.27
C GLU A 180 -9.61 -15.64 -0.79
N GLY A 181 -9.57 -15.26 -2.06
CA GLY A 181 -9.99 -16.10 -3.20
C GLY A 181 -11.43 -15.90 -3.65
N ALA A 182 -12.10 -14.81 -3.24
CA ALA A 182 -13.43 -14.52 -3.76
C ALA A 182 -13.41 -14.38 -5.29
N ARG A 183 -14.32 -15.09 -5.97
CA ARG A 183 -14.46 -15.07 -7.42
C ARG A 183 -15.51 -14.08 -7.92
N GLU A 184 -16.14 -13.37 -7.02
CA GLU A 184 -17.05 -12.27 -7.33
C GLU A 184 -17.05 -11.23 -6.20
N VAL A 185 -17.26 -9.99 -6.54
CA VAL A 185 -17.36 -8.88 -5.57
C VAL A 185 -18.51 -7.95 -5.95
N LYS A 186 -19.17 -7.37 -4.94
CA LYS A 186 -20.26 -6.41 -5.16
C LYS A 186 -19.69 -5.02 -5.40
N ILE A 187 -19.88 -4.47 -6.61
CA ILE A 187 -19.47 -3.13 -7.02
C ILE A 187 -20.71 -2.40 -7.55
N HIS A 188 -20.95 -1.16 -7.11
CA HIS A 188 -22.10 -0.33 -7.51
C HIS A 188 -23.45 -1.08 -7.50
N GLY A 189 -23.66 -1.91 -6.46
CA GLY A 189 -24.89 -2.69 -6.30
C GLY A 189 -24.97 -4.00 -7.10
N ARG A 190 -24.02 -4.30 -7.99
CA ARG A 190 -24.01 -5.49 -8.86
C ARG A 190 -22.87 -6.45 -8.47
N TRP A 191 -23.11 -7.74 -8.59
CA TRP A 191 -22.08 -8.77 -8.45
C TRP A 191 -21.27 -8.83 -9.74
N MET A 192 -19.95 -8.68 -9.60
CA MET A 192 -19.00 -8.67 -10.70
C MET A 192 -18.10 -9.91 -10.59
N PRO A 193 -18.04 -10.77 -11.64
CA PRO A 193 -17.14 -11.92 -11.63
C PRO A 193 -15.68 -11.45 -11.71
N ILE A 194 -14.80 -12.17 -11.00
CA ILE A 194 -13.34 -11.92 -11.00
C ILE A 194 -12.65 -13.15 -11.57
N ASN A 195 -12.23 -13.04 -12.84
CA ASN A 195 -11.44 -14.03 -13.56
C ASN A 195 -9.96 -13.60 -13.71
N ALA A 196 -9.69 -12.30 -13.48
CA ALA A 196 -8.34 -11.78 -13.43
C ALA A 196 -7.52 -12.50 -12.35
N GLU A 197 -6.21 -12.59 -12.56
CA GLU A 197 -5.29 -12.99 -11.52
C GLU A 197 -5.38 -11.99 -10.36
N VAL A 198 -5.44 -12.49 -9.12
CA VAL A 198 -5.32 -11.68 -7.91
C VAL A 198 -3.95 -11.94 -7.31
N ALA A 199 -3.13 -10.90 -7.22
CA ALA A 199 -1.77 -10.98 -6.71
C ALA A 199 -1.58 -10.01 -5.54
N GLU A 200 -0.65 -10.33 -4.63
CA GLU A 200 -0.29 -9.52 -3.49
C GLU A 200 1.22 -9.25 -3.46
N LEU A 201 1.61 -8.03 -3.04
CA LEU A 201 2.97 -7.65 -2.69
C LEU A 201 2.99 -7.10 -1.27
N PRO A 202 3.02 -7.97 -0.26
CA PRO A 202 2.93 -7.56 1.15
C PRO A 202 4.15 -6.74 1.60
N MET A 203 5.33 -6.97 1.00
CA MET A 203 6.57 -6.26 1.30
C MET A 203 6.55 -4.77 0.91
N LEU A 204 5.56 -4.33 0.15
CA LEU A 204 5.37 -2.91 -0.17
C LEU A 204 4.57 -2.17 0.91
N SER A 205 4.25 -2.76 2.05
CA SER A 205 3.52 -2.06 3.12
C SER A 205 4.29 -0.85 3.65
N ALA A 206 3.58 0.22 4.01
CA ALA A 206 4.14 1.37 4.72
C ALA A 206 4.11 1.20 6.24
N HIS A 207 3.36 0.19 6.73
CA HIS A 207 3.33 -0.16 8.14
C HIS A 207 4.56 -0.95 8.53
N ALA A 208 5.06 -0.71 9.73
CA ALA A 208 6.18 -1.46 10.29
C ALA A 208 5.76 -2.90 10.61
N ASP A 209 6.69 -3.84 10.45
CA ASP A 209 6.50 -5.20 10.91
C ASP A 209 6.77 -5.35 12.41
N SER A 210 6.49 -6.54 12.97
CA SER A 210 6.62 -6.78 14.40
C SER A 210 8.05 -6.58 14.94
N ASP A 211 9.08 -6.84 14.13
CA ASP A 211 10.48 -6.61 14.54
C ASP A 211 10.86 -5.13 14.45
N GLU A 212 10.34 -4.42 13.48
CA GLU A 212 10.56 -2.98 13.30
C GLU A 212 9.89 -2.18 14.43
N LEU A 213 8.65 -2.54 14.81
CA LEU A 213 7.96 -1.96 15.96
C LEU A 213 8.76 -2.18 17.24
N MET A 214 9.24 -3.41 17.50
CA MET A 214 10.05 -3.72 18.68
C MET A 214 11.41 -3.03 18.66
N ARG A 215 12.03 -2.87 17.50
CA ARG A 215 13.29 -2.13 17.36
C ARG A 215 13.11 -0.66 17.72
N TRP A 216 12.03 -0.04 17.26
CA TRP A 216 11.72 1.34 17.58
C TRP A 216 11.46 1.52 19.08
N LEU A 217 10.65 0.64 19.70
CA LEU A 217 10.42 0.64 21.14
C LEU A 217 11.71 0.40 21.94
N GLY A 218 12.62 -0.42 21.46
CA GLY A 218 13.92 -0.69 22.08
C GLY A 218 14.88 0.51 22.10
N GLY A 219 14.58 1.60 21.38
CA GLY A 219 15.31 2.86 21.42
C GLY A 219 15.04 3.72 22.67
N PHE A 220 14.00 3.41 23.43
CA PHE A 220 13.67 4.16 24.65
C PHE A 220 14.61 3.78 25.79
N THR A 221 15.13 4.78 26.51
CA THR A 221 16.08 4.61 27.62
C THR A 221 15.42 4.26 28.95
N ARG A 222 14.10 4.48 29.05
CA ARG A 222 13.28 4.13 30.22
C ARG A 222 11.91 3.66 29.80
N ALA A 223 11.29 2.81 30.62
CA ALA A 223 9.92 2.35 30.39
C ALA A 223 8.94 3.54 30.45
N PRO A 224 7.97 3.62 29.52
CA PRO A 224 6.85 4.55 29.65
C PRO A 224 5.90 4.10 30.77
N GLU A 225 5.03 5.00 31.22
CA GLU A 225 3.97 4.67 32.17
C GLU A 225 2.93 3.72 31.56
N GLY A 226 2.71 3.82 30.24
CA GLY A 226 1.83 2.90 29.51
C GLY A 226 2.12 2.89 27.99
N VAL A 227 1.87 1.73 27.39
CA VAL A 227 1.87 1.56 25.92
C VAL A 227 0.47 1.17 25.48
N PHE A 228 -0.15 1.98 24.63
CA PHE A 228 -1.48 1.74 24.07
C PHE A 228 -1.35 1.28 22.63
N ILE A 229 -1.80 0.07 22.35
CA ILE A 229 -1.68 -0.59 21.06
C ILE A 229 -2.99 -0.42 20.31
N VAL A 230 -2.92 0.19 19.12
CA VAL A 230 -4.07 0.57 18.29
C VAL A 230 -3.86 0.18 16.84
N HIS A 231 -4.87 0.44 15.99
CA HIS A 231 -4.75 0.35 14.53
C HIS A 231 -4.27 -1.02 14.01
N GLY A 232 -4.70 -2.11 14.63
CA GLY A 232 -4.46 -3.49 14.17
C GLY A 232 -5.71 -4.36 14.32
N GLU A 233 -5.72 -5.51 13.67
CA GLU A 233 -6.69 -6.57 13.94
C GLU A 233 -6.40 -7.17 15.33
N SER A 234 -7.42 -7.74 16.00
CA SER A 234 -7.30 -8.18 17.40
C SER A 234 -6.12 -9.12 17.64
N ASP A 235 -5.90 -10.09 16.76
CA ASP A 235 -4.81 -11.06 16.85
C ASP A 235 -3.43 -10.40 16.73
N ALA A 236 -3.29 -9.41 15.84
CA ALA A 236 -2.06 -8.67 15.65
C ALA A 236 -1.76 -7.75 16.85
N SER A 237 -2.78 -7.06 17.37
CA SER A 237 -2.64 -6.19 18.53
C SER A 237 -2.26 -6.98 19.78
N GLU A 238 -2.91 -8.12 20.04
CA GLU A 238 -2.61 -8.97 21.18
C GLU A 238 -1.22 -9.61 21.08
N ALA A 239 -0.82 -10.07 19.92
CA ALA A 239 0.53 -10.61 19.70
C ALA A 239 1.62 -9.57 20.00
N LEU A 240 1.42 -8.31 19.56
CA LEU A 240 2.34 -7.22 19.87
C LEU A 240 2.35 -6.89 21.37
N ARG A 241 1.17 -6.85 22.04
CA ARG A 241 1.05 -6.63 23.47
C ARG A 241 1.86 -7.66 24.26
N GLU A 242 1.65 -8.95 23.96
CA GLU A 242 2.37 -10.04 24.60
C GLU A 242 3.88 -9.94 24.39
N ARG A 243 4.29 -9.55 23.18
CA ARG A 243 5.70 -9.40 22.82
C ARG A 243 6.35 -8.26 23.62
N ILE A 244 5.70 -7.10 23.72
CA ILE A 244 6.17 -5.95 24.51
C ILE A 244 6.32 -6.35 25.98
N GLN A 245 5.31 -7.01 26.56
CA GLN A 245 5.36 -7.45 27.95
C GLN A 245 6.46 -8.49 28.19
N ARG A 246 6.66 -9.42 27.26
CA ARG A 246 7.66 -10.47 27.39
C ARG A 246 9.09 -9.94 27.23
N GLU A 247 9.36 -9.11 26.21
CA GLU A 247 10.72 -8.72 25.85
C GLU A 247 11.17 -7.42 26.55
N LEU A 248 10.29 -6.43 26.68
CA LEU A 248 10.62 -5.14 27.31
C LEU A 248 10.19 -5.04 28.78
N LYS A 249 9.32 -5.96 29.26
CA LYS A 249 8.72 -5.92 30.61
C LYS A 249 7.89 -4.66 30.85
N TRP A 250 7.38 -4.02 29.80
CA TRP A 250 6.57 -2.82 29.91
C TRP A 250 5.09 -3.15 30.04
N HIS A 251 4.34 -2.25 30.71
CA HIS A 251 2.88 -2.33 30.75
C HIS A 251 2.32 -1.91 29.37
N ALA A 252 1.64 -2.84 28.71
CA ALA A 252 1.01 -2.61 27.42
C ALA A 252 -0.44 -3.09 27.43
N SER A 253 -1.33 -2.33 26.81
CA SER A 253 -2.76 -2.62 26.71
C SER A 253 -3.28 -2.40 25.28
N VAL A 254 -4.32 -3.16 24.93
CA VAL A 254 -5.11 -2.94 23.70
C VAL A 254 -6.42 -2.28 24.12
N PRO A 255 -6.58 -0.97 23.89
CA PRO A 255 -7.78 -0.24 24.29
C PRO A 255 -9.02 -0.71 23.53
N MET A 256 -10.16 -0.76 24.22
CA MET A 256 -11.45 -0.87 23.56
C MET A 256 -11.86 0.49 22.98
N GLN A 257 -12.73 0.46 21.98
CA GLN A 257 -13.25 1.69 21.38
C GLN A 257 -13.94 2.56 22.47
N ASN A 258 -13.56 3.86 22.49
CA ASN A 258 -14.03 4.86 23.46
C ASN A 258 -13.62 4.56 24.93
N GLN A 259 -12.64 3.71 25.17
CA GLN A 259 -12.07 3.53 26.49
C GLN A 259 -11.23 4.74 26.89
N GLU A 260 -11.45 5.28 28.06
CA GLU A 260 -10.71 6.41 28.62
C GLU A 260 -9.62 5.93 29.58
N PHE A 261 -8.49 6.61 29.56
CA PHE A 261 -7.36 6.37 30.45
C PHE A 261 -6.93 7.69 31.09
N ALA A 262 -6.70 7.67 32.41
CA ALA A 262 -5.99 8.75 33.09
C ALA A 262 -4.48 8.59 32.80
N LEU A 263 -3.85 9.65 32.33
CA LEU A 263 -2.42 9.72 32.03
C LEU A 263 -1.70 10.55 33.07
#